data_e677e455d486c165dff0d831d8b10695
#
_entry.id   e677e455d486c165dff0d831d8b10695
#
_cell.length_a   1.000
_cell.length_b   1.000
_cell.length_c   1.000
_cell.angle_alpha   90.00
_cell.angle_beta   90.00
_cell.angle_gamma   90.00
#
_symmetry.space_group_name_H-M   'P 1'
#
loop_
_entity.id
_entity.type
_entity.pdbx_description
1 polymer ?
#
loop_
_entity_poly.entity_id
_entity_poly.type
_entity_poly.pdbx_seq_one_letter_code
_entity_poly.pdbx_strand_id
1 'polypeptide(L)'
;DAAKASPIAVNITNLNQGCEANQATAFFCDYVVWTIRNSPEFGDTLEERQNLLRRGGLEIYSTMNISMQNKTDKYIKSRVPVDDPNKIGAASVSVEVGTGKVLAMSQNRVFDQTKSGGVGRTSVNYSTDKNYGGSSGFQSGSTYKVFTMAAWLQAGKSLGEKVDGRIHEWLPNELPSRCGAWAGSYKPKNSASREPTNPNVLTAMSQSINTAFMSMASQLDLCDIRDTALAFGVHRADGTELQYIPASVLGVNEISPLTMAVAEAALPNNGVVCTPIAIERVVVRQTAEEMVVPKSTCTQATTPDVAAGVLHTMRGVIRGGTAGLSNTGDGFDIAGKTGTTDNSIQTWMTGFSSKVSTSVWVGNVSGDVHLGRVSTGNKSAYYARHDIWRTVMKLANKLYQPEPMARVPAIFSGASGATVPDVTTFDPTTASSQILLGGLNFQVVLNPVLSDKPSGTVAYTVPAAGTQTIRGTIVKIYVSSGGAVIVPSDLLTHGPTVADIQAYLAGVVLDGNGNPQLSAIGSSGLQTGNCGPTDRVTRSSPTPGSATQAGSVIELFCES
;
A
#
# COMPACT_ATOMS: atom_id res chain seq x y z
N ASP A 1 -37.33 -60.55 16.76
CA ASP A 1 -36.28 -60.23 17.76
C ASP A 1 -34.87 -60.23 17.16
N ALA A 2 -34.59 -61.00 16.08
CA ALA A 2 -33.26 -61.02 15.40
C ALA A 2 -32.91 -59.65 14.77
N ALA A 3 -33.85 -58.92 14.24
CA ALA A 3 -33.63 -57.60 13.67
C ALA A 3 -33.28 -56.51 14.73
N LYS A 4 -33.67 -56.68 16.00
CA LYS A 4 -33.28 -55.81 17.10
C LYS A 4 -31.85 -56.04 17.61
N ALA A 5 -31.29 -57.21 17.31
CA ALA A 5 -29.95 -57.58 17.73
C ALA A 5 -28.88 -57.33 16.63
N SER A 6 -29.28 -56.96 15.42
CA SER A 6 -28.34 -56.65 14.34
C SER A 6 -27.72 -55.29 14.57
N PRO A 7 -26.39 -55.16 14.57
CA PRO A 7 -25.74 -53.85 14.66
C PRO A 7 -26.14 -53.00 13.46
N ILE A 8 -26.61 -51.79 13.76
CA ILE A 8 -26.89 -50.79 12.71
C ILE A 8 -25.53 -50.43 12.08
N ALA A 9 -25.34 -50.80 10.81
CA ALA A 9 -24.17 -50.38 10.06
C ALA A 9 -24.28 -48.88 9.79
N VAL A 10 -23.64 -48.08 10.63
CA VAL A 10 -23.56 -46.63 10.43
C VAL A 10 -22.42 -46.37 9.45
N ASN A 11 -22.75 -46.09 8.19
CA ASN A 11 -21.79 -45.51 7.24
C ASN A 11 -21.72 -44.01 7.53
N ILE A 12 -20.75 -43.60 8.32
CA ILE A 12 -20.45 -42.16 8.52
C ILE A 12 -19.73 -41.67 7.26
N THR A 13 -20.48 -41.08 6.34
CA THR A 13 -19.89 -40.29 5.25
C THR A 13 -19.62 -38.91 5.80
N ASN A 14 -18.38 -38.57 6.04
CA ASN A 14 -17.99 -37.19 6.31
C ASN A 14 -18.21 -36.39 5.02
N LEU A 15 -19.37 -35.75 4.91
CA LEU A 15 -19.63 -34.78 3.85
C LEU A 15 -18.84 -33.51 4.18
N ASN A 16 -18.00 -33.08 3.25
CA ASN A 16 -17.38 -31.76 3.33
C ASN A 16 -18.51 -30.72 3.43
N GLN A 17 -18.49 -29.91 4.47
CA GLN A 17 -19.51 -28.90 4.74
C GLN A 17 -18.92 -27.47 4.60
N GLY A 18 -19.79 -26.48 4.51
CA GLY A 18 -19.39 -25.09 4.40
C GLY A 18 -18.51 -24.86 3.16
N CYS A 19 -17.46 -24.05 3.31
CA CYS A 19 -16.57 -23.70 2.20
C CYS A 19 -15.73 -24.89 1.67
N GLU A 20 -15.55 -25.95 2.45
CA GLU A 20 -14.83 -27.17 2.01
C GLU A 20 -15.61 -28.00 0.97
N ALA A 21 -16.92 -27.78 0.87
CA ALA A 21 -17.79 -28.54 -0.04
C ALA A 21 -17.39 -28.38 -1.52
N ASN A 22 -16.79 -27.26 -1.89
CA ASN A 22 -16.27 -27.01 -3.23
C ASN A 22 -14.90 -26.34 -3.19
N GLN A 23 -13.87 -27.12 -3.38
CA GLN A 23 -12.47 -26.69 -3.29
C GLN A 23 -12.06 -25.63 -4.33
N ALA A 24 -12.74 -25.55 -5.46
CA ALA A 24 -12.45 -24.53 -6.47
C ALA A 24 -12.90 -23.12 -6.04
N THR A 25 -13.89 -23.04 -5.14
CA THR A 25 -14.45 -21.77 -4.64
C THR A 25 -14.16 -21.53 -3.15
N ALA A 26 -13.47 -22.46 -2.49
CA ALA A 26 -13.34 -22.51 -1.04
C ALA A 26 -12.75 -21.22 -0.43
N PHE A 27 -11.67 -20.69 -1.00
CA PHE A 27 -11.03 -19.47 -0.50
C PHE A 27 -11.86 -18.21 -0.75
N PHE A 28 -12.61 -18.16 -1.85
CA PHE A 28 -13.58 -17.09 -2.06
C PHE A 28 -14.76 -17.20 -1.07
N CYS A 29 -15.28 -18.41 -0.87
CA CYS A 29 -16.31 -18.68 0.14
C CYS A 29 -15.83 -18.26 1.54
N ASP A 30 -14.61 -18.60 1.92
CA ASP A 30 -14.01 -18.18 3.19
C ASP A 30 -13.97 -16.66 3.33
N TYR A 31 -13.58 -15.96 2.26
CA TYR A 31 -13.60 -14.48 2.24
C TYR A 31 -15.02 -13.93 2.43
N VAL A 32 -16.06 -14.54 1.83
CA VAL A 32 -17.47 -14.18 2.05
C VAL A 32 -17.85 -14.39 3.51
N VAL A 33 -17.46 -15.52 4.11
CA VAL A 33 -17.73 -15.81 5.53
C VAL A 33 -17.08 -14.78 6.45
N TRP A 34 -15.82 -14.41 6.18
CA TRP A 34 -15.12 -13.35 6.93
C TRP A 34 -15.75 -11.97 6.70
N THR A 35 -16.21 -11.67 5.49
CA THR A 35 -16.94 -10.44 5.20
C THR A 35 -18.20 -10.34 6.08
N ILE A 36 -19.00 -11.40 6.16
CA ILE A 36 -20.18 -11.41 7.02
C ILE A 36 -19.81 -11.25 8.51
N ARG A 37 -18.75 -11.92 8.96
CA ARG A 37 -18.29 -11.82 10.36
C ARG A 37 -17.79 -10.42 10.73
N ASN A 38 -17.25 -9.68 9.79
CA ASN A 38 -16.63 -8.37 10.05
C ASN A 38 -17.55 -7.18 9.73
N SER A 39 -18.71 -7.42 9.09
CA SER A 39 -19.60 -6.34 8.64
C SER A 39 -20.79 -6.17 9.57
N PRO A 40 -20.98 -4.97 10.16
CA PRO A 40 -22.07 -4.71 11.11
C PRO A 40 -23.47 -4.81 10.48
N GLU A 41 -23.58 -4.72 9.16
CA GLU A 41 -24.84 -4.90 8.43
C GLU A 41 -25.49 -6.26 8.68
N PHE A 42 -24.73 -7.25 9.14
CA PHE A 42 -25.19 -8.60 9.43
C PHE A 42 -25.45 -8.86 10.93
N GLY A 43 -25.35 -7.84 11.77
CA GLY A 43 -25.61 -7.88 13.23
C GLY A 43 -24.63 -7.02 14.00
N ASP A 44 -25.08 -6.48 15.13
CA ASP A 44 -24.29 -5.53 15.93
C ASP A 44 -23.07 -6.20 16.58
N THR A 45 -23.21 -7.47 16.97
CA THR A 45 -22.14 -8.23 17.62
C THR A 45 -21.57 -9.33 16.74
N LEU A 46 -20.33 -9.72 17.00
CA LEU A 46 -19.70 -10.86 16.32
C LEU A 46 -20.48 -12.15 16.55
N GLU A 47 -21.07 -12.32 17.73
CA GLU A 47 -21.88 -13.50 18.07
C GLU A 47 -23.15 -13.57 17.19
N GLU A 48 -23.86 -12.48 17.01
CA GLU A 48 -25.03 -12.41 16.12
C GLU A 48 -24.67 -12.79 14.69
N ARG A 49 -23.59 -12.23 14.15
CA ARG A 49 -23.10 -12.53 12.81
C ARG A 49 -22.69 -13.99 12.65
N GLN A 50 -22.06 -14.59 13.66
CA GLN A 50 -21.73 -16.01 13.68
C GLN A 50 -22.98 -16.90 13.79
N ASN A 51 -23.96 -16.51 14.60
CA ASN A 51 -25.21 -17.22 14.73
C ASN A 51 -26.05 -17.16 13.45
N LEU A 52 -26.04 -16.03 12.74
CA LEU A 52 -26.67 -15.88 11.43
C LEU A 52 -26.12 -16.93 10.44
N LEU A 53 -24.79 -17.07 10.36
CA LEU A 53 -24.15 -18.09 9.51
C LEU A 53 -24.47 -19.53 9.95
N ARG A 54 -24.52 -19.80 11.27
CA ARG A 54 -24.76 -21.16 11.83
C ARG A 54 -26.22 -21.61 11.66
N ARG A 55 -27.18 -20.70 11.79
CA ARG A 55 -28.62 -21.04 11.63
C ARG A 55 -28.94 -21.41 10.18
N GLY A 56 -28.12 -20.95 9.21
CA GLY A 56 -28.33 -21.21 7.80
C GLY A 56 -29.56 -20.49 7.25
N GLY A 57 -29.99 -20.94 6.07
CA GLY A 57 -31.14 -20.37 5.40
C GLY A 57 -30.88 -19.06 4.67
N LEU A 58 -29.62 -18.70 4.48
CA LEU A 58 -29.21 -17.58 3.63
C LEU A 58 -28.95 -18.02 2.20
N GLU A 59 -29.46 -17.24 1.26
CA GLU A 59 -29.04 -17.28 -0.15
C GLU A 59 -28.12 -16.10 -0.41
N ILE A 60 -26.82 -16.40 -0.57
CA ILE A 60 -25.79 -15.40 -0.73
C ILE A 60 -25.40 -15.32 -2.21
N TYR A 61 -25.69 -14.18 -2.83
CA TYR A 61 -25.29 -13.86 -4.19
C TYR A 61 -23.96 -13.12 -4.14
N SER A 62 -22.92 -13.79 -4.58
CA SER A 62 -21.56 -13.25 -4.56
C SER A 62 -21.19 -12.54 -5.86
N THR A 63 -20.13 -11.72 -5.82
CA THR A 63 -19.56 -11.04 -6.98
C THR A 63 -18.74 -11.98 -7.89
N MET A 64 -18.59 -13.25 -7.50
CA MET A 64 -17.76 -14.23 -8.19
C MET A 64 -18.18 -14.48 -9.63
N ASN A 65 -17.25 -14.36 -10.57
CA ASN A 65 -17.40 -14.91 -11.90
C ASN A 65 -16.98 -16.39 -11.89
N ILE A 66 -17.95 -17.30 -11.85
CA ILE A 66 -17.69 -18.74 -11.67
C ILE A 66 -16.81 -19.33 -12.79
N SER A 67 -16.93 -18.83 -14.02
CA SER A 67 -16.08 -19.28 -15.14
C SER A 67 -14.63 -18.87 -14.93
N MET A 68 -14.42 -17.64 -14.47
CA MET A 68 -13.09 -17.12 -14.16
C MET A 68 -12.50 -17.84 -12.94
N GLN A 69 -13.28 -18.02 -11.87
CA GLN A 69 -12.88 -18.72 -10.65
C GLN A 69 -12.38 -20.14 -10.94
N ASN A 70 -13.21 -20.96 -11.59
CA ASN A 70 -12.89 -22.37 -11.86
C ASN A 70 -11.66 -22.53 -12.75
N LYS A 71 -11.50 -21.67 -13.77
CA LYS A 71 -10.33 -21.73 -14.66
C LYS A 71 -9.06 -21.24 -13.97
N THR A 72 -9.16 -20.21 -13.15
CA THR A 72 -8.03 -19.70 -12.35
C THR A 72 -7.57 -20.74 -11.35
N ASP A 73 -8.49 -21.37 -10.60
CA ASP A 73 -8.19 -22.42 -9.63
C ASP A 73 -7.48 -23.61 -10.29
N LYS A 74 -8.07 -24.11 -11.38
CA LYS A 74 -7.49 -25.22 -12.15
C LYS A 74 -6.07 -24.88 -12.64
N TYR A 75 -5.88 -23.68 -13.18
CA TYR A 75 -4.60 -23.29 -13.75
C TYR A 75 -3.53 -23.06 -12.70
N ILE A 76 -3.85 -22.37 -11.60
CA ILE A 76 -2.88 -22.12 -10.52
C ILE A 76 -2.38 -23.44 -9.91
N LYS A 77 -3.27 -24.40 -9.65
CA LYS A 77 -2.93 -25.73 -9.12
C LYS A 77 -2.15 -26.59 -10.13
N SER A 78 -2.38 -26.42 -11.43
CA SER A 78 -1.58 -27.10 -12.46
C SER A 78 -0.18 -26.51 -12.63
N ARG A 79 -0.05 -25.18 -12.44
CA ARG A 79 1.24 -24.47 -12.60
C ARG A 79 2.11 -24.55 -11.36
N VAL A 80 1.48 -24.54 -10.19
CA VAL A 80 2.11 -24.76 -8.88
C VAL A 80 1.32 -25.85 -8.17
N PRO A 81 1.72 -27.13 -8.28
CA PRO A 81 0.99 -28.24 -7.69
C PRO A 81 0.80 -28.09 -6.17
N VAL A 82 -0.31 -28.64 -5.67
CA VAL A 82 -0.67 -28.59 -4.24
C VAL A 82 0.40 -29.27 -3.37
N ASP A 83 0.96 -30.34 -3.87
CA ASP A 83 1.99 -31.19 -3.26
C ASP A 83 3.42 -30.86 -3.73
N ASP A 84 3.63 -29.62 -4.19
CA ASP A 84 4.96 -29.16 -4.63
C ASP A 84 6.04 -29.49 -3.57
N PRO A 85 7.11 -30.21 -3.96
CA PRO A 85 8.12 -30.68 -3.01
C PRO A 85 8.88 -29.54 -2.32
N ASN A 86 8.95 -28.36 -2.95
CA ASN A 86 9.55 -27.17 -2.39
C ASN A 86 8.55 -26.34 -1.55
N LYS A 87 7.29 -26.82 -1.42
CA LYS A 87 6.20 -26.18 -0.67
C LYS A 87 5.86 -24.75 -1.17
N ILE A 88 6.14 -24.46 -2.44
CA ILE A 88 5.87 -23.16 -3.03
C ILE A 88 4.38 -22.85 -2.95
N GLY A 89 4.07 -21.64 -2.47
CA GLY A 89 2.73 -21.06 -2.45
C GLY A 89 2.48 -20.23 -3.71
N ALA A 90 1.22 -20.19 -4.11
CA ALA A 90 0.76 -19.28 -5.17
C ALA A 90 -0.67 -18.84 -4.87
N ALA A 91 -0.94 -17.56 -5.05
CA ALA A 91 -2.27 -16.96 -4.93
C ALA A 91 -2.54 -16.03 -6.11
N SER A 92 -3.80 -15.97 -6.53
CA SER A 92 -4.29 -15.06 -7.57
C SER A 92 -5.63 -14.50 -7.18
N VAL A 93 -5.77 -13.18 -7.25
CA VAL A 93 -7.03 -12.48 -7.03
C VAL A 93 -7.27 -11.49 -8.15
N SER A 94 -8.53 -11.38 -8.59
CA SER A 94 -8.95 -10.44 -9.62
C SER A 94 -10.13 -9.61 -9.14
N VAL A 95 -10.08 -8.31 -9.40
CA VAL A 95 -11.13 -7.35 -9.05
C VAL A 95 -11.61 -6.61 -10.29
N GLU A 96 -12.89 -6.23 -10.32
CA GLU A 96 -13.47 -5.42 -11.38
C GLU A 96 -13.13 -3.94 -11.15
N VAL A 97 -12.61 -3.31 -12.18
CA VAL A 97 -12.25 -1.89 -12.18
C VAL A 97 -13.49 -1.02 -12.02
N GLY A 98 -13.43 -0.04 -11.13
CA GLY A 98 -14.50 0.94 -10.90
C GLY A 98 -15.65 0.47 -10.02
N THR A 99 -15.68 -0.81 -9.61
CA THR A 99 -16.74 -1.35 -8.75
C THR A 99 -16.26 -1.97 -7.45
N GLY A 100 -14.99 -2.40 -7.39
CA GLY A 100 -14.44 -3.14 -6.26
C GLY A 100 -14.89 -4.60 -6.16
N LYS A 101 -15.70 -5.12 -7.10
CA LYS A 101 -16.16 -6.51 -7.07
C LYS A 101 -15.00 -7.48 -7.20
N VAL A 102 -14.85 -8.39 -6.24
CA VAL A 102 -13.90 -9.50 -6.32
C VAL A 102 -14.47 -10.56 -7.25
N LEU A 103 -13.80 -10.81 -8.37
CA LEU A 103 -14.29 -11.68 -9.45
C LEU A 103 -13.79 -13.12 -9.32
N ALA A 104 -12.58 -13.30 -8.80
CA ALA A 104 -11.96 -14.60 -8.57
C ALA A 104 -10.91 -14.49 -7.48
N MET A 105 -10.78 -15.54 -6.67
CA MET A 105 -9.80 -15.66 -5.60
C MET A 105 -9.40 -17.13 -5.45
N SER A 106 -8.17 -17.46 -5.80
CA SER A 106 -7.69 -18.84 -5.84
C SER A 106 -6.26 -18.94 -5.32
N GLN A 107 -5.93 -20.09 -4.74
CA GLN A 107 -4.55 -20.42 -4.36
C GLN A 107 -4.26 -21.91 -4.56
N ASN A 108 -2.98 -22.28 -4.62
CA ASN A 108 -2.54 -23.65 -4.84
C ASN A 108 -2.57 -24.51 -3.56
N ARG A 109 -3.64 -24.42 -2.78
CA ARG A 109 -3.83 -25.21 -1.55
C ARG A 109 -5.21 -25.84 -1.54
N VAL A 110 -5.35 -26.91 -0.79
CA VAL A 110 -6.64 -27.45 -0.38
C VAL A 110 -7.10 -26.67 0.85
N PHE A 111 -8.29 -26.10 0.79
CA PHE A 111 -8.89 -25.44 1.94
C PHE A 111 -9.28 -26.49 2.98
N ASP A 112 -8.78 -26.33 4.19
CA ASP A 112 -8.98 -27.28 5.28
C ASP A 112 -8.98 -26.54 6.61
N GLN A 113 -10.11 -26.55 7.30
CA GLN A 113 -10.30 -25.93 8.62
C GLN A 113 -10.03 -26.90 9.76
N THR A 114 -9.72 -28.17 9.48
CA THR A 114 -9.40 -29.16 10.49
C THR A 114 -8.00 -28.93 11.07
N LYS A 115 -7.82 -29.30 12.33
CA LYS A 115 -6.50 -29.21 12.99
C LYS A 115 -5.52 -30.31 12.53
N SER A 116 -5.99 -31.26 11.73
CA SER A 116 -5.18 -32.40 11.29
C SER A 116 -4.06 -32.01 10.32
N GLY A 117 -4.21 -30.88 9.63
CA GLY A 117 -3.21 -30.40 8.69
C GLY A 117 -2.96 -31.39 7.54
N GLY A 118 -1.89 -31.18 6.81
CA GLY A 118 -1.44 -32.06 5.74
C GLY A 118 -0.66 -31.31 4.67
N VAL A 119 0.05 -32.05 3.82
CA VAL A 119 0.79 -31.44 2.71
C VAL A 119 -0.18 -30.69 1.81
N GLY A 120 0.12 -29.42 1.56
CA GLY A 120 -0.69 -28.58 0.68
C GLY A 120 -2.06 -28.16 1.22
N ARG A 121 -2.37 -28.41 2.51
CA ARG A 121 -3.62 -28.04 3.17
C ARG A 121 -3.45 -26.81 4.04
N THR A 122 -4.46 -25.94 4.08
CA THR A 122 -4.48 -24.75 4.95
C THR A 122 -5.87 -24.15 5.05
N SER A 123 -6.17 -23.53 6.20
CA SER A 123 -7.30 -22.62 6.35
C SER A 123 -6.92 -21.16 6.06
N VAL A 124 -5.62 -20.87 5.88
CA VAL A 124 -5.15 -19.50 5.64
C VAL A 124 -5.41 -19.10 4.19
N ASN A 125 -6.13 -18.00 4.02
CA ASN A 125 -6.37 -17.39 2.73
C ASN A 125 -5.21 -16.43 2.38
N TYR A 126 -4.33 -16.85 1.48
CA TYR A 126 -3.14 -16.07 1.08
C TYR A 126 -3.47 -14.80 0.31
N SER A 127 -4.68 -14.68 -0.21
CA SER A 127 -5.11 -13.51 -1.00
C SER A 127 -5.57 -12.33 -0.15
N THR A 128 -5.86 -12.54 1.14
CA THR A 128 -6.53 -11.56 2.00
C THR A 128 -5.68 -11.18 3.21
N ASP A 129 -6.20 -10.26 4.03
CA ASP A 129 -5.56 -9.80 5.25
C ASP A 129 -5.84 -10.74 6.44
N LYS A 130 -5.12 -10.52 7.52
CA LYS A 130 -5.22 -11.32 8.75
C LYS A 130 -6.64 -11.43 9.27
N ASN A 131 -7.40 -10.34 9.23
CA ASN A 131 -8.79 -10.29 9.70
C ASN A 131 -9.79 -10.92 8.73
N TYR A 132 -9.36 -11.29 7.50
CA TYR A 132 -10.20 -11.86 6.45
C TYR A 132 -9.72 -13.23 5.95
N GLY A 133 -8.98 -13.95 6.76
CA GLY A 133 -8.52 -15.30 6.39
C GLY A 133 -7.16 -15.69 6.95
N GLY A 134 -6.61 -14.88 7.89
CA GLY A 134 -5.46 -15.24 8.71
C GLY A 134 -4.08 -15.01 8.07
N SER A 135 -3.98 -14.46 6.85
CA SER A 135 -2.70 -14.16 6.22
C SER A 135 -2.12 -12.83 6.74
N SER A 136 -0.84 -12.82 7.07
CA SER A 136 -0.14 -11.57 7.39
C SER A 136 0.47 -10.90 6.15
N GLY A 137 0.09 -11.33 4.94
CA GLY A 137 0.60 -10.79 3.69
C GLY A 137 2.01 -11.27 3.35
N PHE A 138 2.54 -10.67 2.30
CA PHE A 138 3.88 -10.97 1.79
C PHE A 138 4.56 -9.68 1.37
N GLN A 139 5.87 -9.59 1.53
CA GLN A 139 6.63 -8.44 1.04
C GLN A 139 6.35 -8.22 -0.44
N SER A 140 5.87 -7.02 -0.76
CA SER A 140 5.39 -6.67 -2.11
C SER A 140 6.55 -6.52 -3.13
N GLY A 141 7.76 -6.31 -2.63
CA GLY A 141 8.91 -6.05 -3.48
C GLY A 141 8.66 -4.88 -4.42
N SER A 142 9.22 -4.94 -5.60
CA SER A 142 9.16 -3.84 -6.58
C SER A 142 7.75 -3.48 -7.11
N THR A 143 6.67 -4.16 -6.72
CA THR A 143 5.31 -3.69 -7.04
C THR A 143 5.00 -2.39 -6.29
N TYR A 144 5.59 -2.16 -5.12
CA TYR A 144 5.43 -0.92 -4.35
C TYR A 144 5.95 0.32 -5.08
N LYS A 145 6.86 0.18 -6.05
CA LYS A 145 7.39 1.28 -6.87
C LYS A 145 6.32 2.04 -7.67
N VAL A 146 5.16 1.46 -7.86
CA VAL A 146 3.99 2.11 -8.45
C VAL A 146 3.59 3.36 -7.65
N PHE A 147 3.63 3.28 -6.32
CA PHE A 147 3.28 4.39 -5.43
C PHE A 147 4.38 5.46 -5.37
N THR A 148 5.66 5.05 -5.43
CA THR A 148 6.76 6.02 -5.60
C THR A 148 6.65 6.76 -6.93
N MET A 149 6.26 6.08 -8.02
CA MET A 149 6.01 6.72 -9.32
C MET A 149 4.83 7.70 -9.25
N ALA A 150 3.75 7.34 -8.57
CA ALA A 150 2.61 8.23 -8.37
C ALA A 150 3.02 9.47 -7.56
N ALA A 151 3.74 9.31 -6.46
CA ALA A 151 4.27 10.41 -5.66
C ALA A 151 5.22 11.32 -6.47
N TRP A 152 6.06 10.73 -7.34
CA TRP A 152 6.93 11.46 -8.27
C TRP A 152 6.14 12.40 -9.18
N LEU A 153 5.09 11.90 -9.80
CA LEU A 153 4.24 12.69 -10.69
C LEU A 153 3.39 13.72 -9.92
N GLN A 154 2.92 13.38 -8.72
CA GLN A 154 2.22 14.32 -7.83
C GLN A 154 3.11 15.48 -7.39
N ALA A 155 4.42 15.23 -7.22
CA ALA A 155 5.42 16.27 -6.94
C ALA A 155 5.76 17.14 -8.18
N GLY A 156 5.07 16.95 -9.30
CA GLY A 156 5.25 17.73 -10.52
C GLY A 156 6.44 17.37 -11.37
N LYS A 157 7.04 16.23 -11.11
CA LYS A 157 8.20 15.76 -11.86
C LYS A 157 7.80 15.01 -13.13
N SER A 158 8.68 15.00 -14.14
CA SER A 158 8.39 14.42 -15.45
C SER A 158 8.86 12.98 -15.59
N LEU A 159 8.29 12.27 -16.57
CA LEU A 159 8.69 10.91 -16.93
C LEU A 159 10.02 10.86 -17.71
N GLY A 160 10.41 11.96 -18.31
CA GLY A 160 11.67 12.10 -19.05
C GLY A 160 12.88 12.42 -18.19
N GLU A 161 12.68 12.80 -16.92
CA GLU A 161 13.77 13.14 -16.02
C GLU A 161 14.76 11.99 -15.85
N LYS A 162 16.05 12.34 -15.78
CA LYS A 162 17.13 11.39 -15.52
C LYS A 162 17.44 11.39 -14.03
N VAL A 163 17.67 10.20 -13.51
CA VAL A 163 18.01 9.98 -12.10
C VAL A 163 19.28 9.14 -12.00
N ASP A 164 20.00 9.25 -10.89
CA ASP A 164 21.20 8.46 -10.69
C ASP A 164 20.83 6.99 -10.42
N GLY A 165 21.36 6.10 -11.21
CA GLY A 165 21.15 4.65 -11.08
C GLY A 165 22.35 3.91 -10.50
N ARG A 166 23.38 4.61 -10.03
CA ARG A 166 24.55 4.00 -9.39
C ARG A 166 24.22 3.51 -7.99
N ILE A 167 24.96 2.53 -7.51
CA ILE A 167 24.84 2.08 -6.11
C ILE A 167 25.33 3.22 -5.21
N HIS A 168 24.47 3.61 -4.27
CA HIS A 168 24.75 4.61 -3.25
C HIS A 168 24.36 4.06 -1.87
N GLU A 169 25.09 4.43 -0.85
CA GLU A 169 24.75 4.16 0.54
C GLU A 169 24.05 5.39 1.13
N TRP A 170 22.76 5.29 1.27
CA TRP A 170 21.89 6.37 1.72
C TRP A 170 21.96 6.55 3.22
N LEU A 171 22.06 7.82 3.66
CA LEU A 171 22.04 8.23 5.05
C LEU A 171 20.73 8.96 5.39
N PRO A 172 20.36 9.09 6.67
CA PRO A 172 19.08 9.72 7.07
C PRO A 172 18.87 11.15 6.54
N ASN A 173 19.92 11.93 6.42
CA ASN A 173 19.85 13.30 5.87
C ASN A 173 19.66 13.37 4.35
N GLU A 174 19.82 12.26 3.63
CA GLU A 174 19.65 12.20 2.17
C GLU A 174 18.27 11.69 1.74
N LEU A 175 17.53 11.06 2.65
CA LEU A 175 16.18 10.54 2.44
C LEU A 175 15.24 11.12 3.50
N PRO A 176 14.68 12.31 3.25
CA PRO A 176 13.86 13.01 4.24
C PRO A 176 12.58 12.23 4.56
N SER A 177 12.15 12.33 5.82
CA SER A 177 10.91 11.74 6.29
C SER A 177 10.32 12.61 7.41
N ARG A 178 9.27 13.35 7.13
CA ARG A 178 8.54 14.14 8.12
C ARG A 178 7.70 13.30 9.10
N CYS A 179 7.46 12.02 8.79
CA CYS A 179 6.73 11.10 9.67
C CYS A 179 7.56 10.57 10.84
N GLY A 180 8.84 10.79 10.83
CA GLY A 180 9.77 10.35 11.84
C GLY A 180 11.12 9.99 11.24
N ALA A 181 12.16 10.13 12.05
CA ALA A 181 13.51 9.81 11.64
C ALA A 181 13.69 8.29 11.52
N TRP A 182 14.43 7.86 10.51
CA TRP A 182 14.99 6.53 10.43
C TRP A 182 16.48 6.56 10.77
N ALA A 183 17.06 5.43 11.14
CA ALA A 183 18.44 5.36 11.63
C ALA A 183 19.28 4.36 10.81
N GLY A 184 20.60 4.53 10.87
CA GLY A 184 21.56 3.68 10.17
C GLY A 184 21.82 4.14 8.73
N SER A 185 22.16 3.19 7.86
CA SER A 185 22.35 3.42 6.42
C SER A 185 21.62 2.38 5.60
N TYR A 186 21.32 2.71 4.33
CA TYR A 186 20.66 1.78 3.41
C TYR A 186 21.38 1.74 2.07
N LYS A 187 21.85 0.56 1.67
CA LYS A 187 22.63 0.36 0.43
C LYS A 187 22.01 -0.73 -0.45
N PRO A 188 20.94 -0.42 -1.18
CA PRO A 188 20.28 -1.37 -2.07
C PRO A 188 21.12 -1.67 -3.31
N LYS A 189 20.92 -2.87 -3.86
CA LYS A 189 21.51 -3.32 -5.12
C LYS A 189 20.42 -3.58 -6.15
N ASN A 190 20.80 -3.52 -7.44
CA ASN A 190 19.92 -3.95 -8.52
C ASN A 190 19.97 -5.48 -8.66
N SER A 191 18.86 -6.08 -9.14
CA SER A 191 18.79 -7.53 -9.40
C SER A 191 19.72 -7.96 -10.54
N ALA A 192 19.96 -7.08 -11.53
CA ALA A 192 20.97 -7.26 -12.54
C ALA A 192 22.26 -6.56 -12.11
N SER A 193 23.42 -7.15 -12.43
CA SER A 193 24.74 -6.61 -12.07
C SER A 193 25.10 -5.27 -12.77
N ARG A 194 24.14 -4.63 -13.45
CA ARG A 194 24.34 -3.37 -14.17
C ARG A 194 23.96 -2.19 -13.29
N GLU A 195 24.85 -1.21 -13.25
CA GLU A 195 24.64 0.10 -12.64
C GLU A 195 24.43 1.14 -13.75
N PRO A 196 23.19 1.42 -14.17
CA PRO A 196 22.94 2.45 -15.16
C PRO A 196 23.25 3.82 -14.56
N THR A 197 24.10 4.60 -15.20
CA THR A 197 24.56 5.90 -14.67
C THR A 197 23.46 6.95 -14.63
N ASN A 198 22.61 7.02 -15.66
CA ASN A 198 21.58 8.07 -15.79
C ASN A 198 20.33 7.54 -16.52
N PRO A 199 19.60 6.55 -15.97
CA PRO A 199 18.36 6.13 -16.60
C PRO A 199 17.31 7.24 -16.47
N ASN A 200 16.46 7.39 -17.48
CA ASN A 200 15.25 8.17 -17.27
C ASN A 200 14.22 7.37 -16.46
N VAL A 201 13.25 8.07 -15.92
CA VAL A 201 12.22 7.50 -15.04
C VAL A 201 11.40 6.39 -15.72
N LEU A 202 11.12 6.51 -17.03
CA LEU A 202 10.46 5.45 -17.82
C LEU A 202 11.29 4.17 -17.85
N THR A 203 12.61 4.29 -18.10
CA THR A 203 13.54 3.16 -18.08
C THR A 203 13.66 2.58 -16.67
N ALA A 204 13.75 3.44 -15.64
CA ALA A 204 13.80 3.01 -14.25
C ALA A 204 12.59 2.13 -13.87
N MET A 205 11.39 2.51 -14.32
CA MET A 205 10.18 1.73 -14.09
C MET A 205 10.15 0.43 -14.90
N SER A 206 10.40 0.50 -16.21
CA SER A 206 10.31 -0.66 -17.10
C SER A 206 11.33 -1.76 -16.75
N GLN A 207 12.54 -1.38 -16.33
CA GLN A 207 13.59 -2.29 -15.90
C GLN A 207 13.63 -2.51 -14.37
N SER A 208 12.72 -1.86 -13.63
CA SER A 208 12.59 -2.00 -12.17
C SER A 208 13.89 -1.71 -11.40
N ILE A 209 14.63 -0.66 -11.79
CA ILE A 209 15.96 -0.33 -11.26
C ILE A 209 15.85 0.17 -9.83
N ASN A 210 16.33 -0.59 -8.84
CA ASN A 210 16.24 -0.25 -7.40
C ASN A 210 16.94 1.07 -7.09
N THR A 211 18.17 1.22 -7.54
CA THR A 211 19.02 2.40 -7.27
C THR A 211 18.40 3.68 -7.84
N ALA A 212 17.80 3.62 -9.03
CA ALA A 212 17.09 4.76 -9.61
C ALA A 212 15.85 5.15 -8.80
N PHE A 213 15.09 4.18 -8.26
CA PHE A 213 13.95 4.47 -7.39
C PHE A 213 14.37 5.06 -6.05
N MET A 214 15.52 4.69 -5.52
CA MET A 214 16.10 5.35 -4.35
C MET A 214 16.51 6.79 -4.65
N SER A 215 17.11 7.05 -5.82
CA SER A 215 17.41 8.41 -6.29
C SER A 215 16.14 9.24 -6.54
N MET A 216 15.03 8.63 -6.95
CA MET A 216 13.73 9.31 -6.98
C MET A 216 13.24 9.63 -5.56
N ALA A 217 13.33 8.68 -4.64
CA ALA A 217 12.88 8.84 -3.26
C ALA A 217 13.68 9.92 -2.50
N SER A 218 14.97 10.12 -2.80
CA SER A 218 15.78 11.18 -2.20
C SER A 218 15.36 12.60 -2.63
N GLN A 219 14.58 12.71 -3.69
CA GLN A 219 14.00 13.96 -4.17
C GLN A 219 12.52 14.13 -3.75
N LEU A 220 12.03 13.23 -2.93
CA LEU A 220 10.69 13.19 -2.35
C LEU A 220 10.82 13.07 -0.82
N ASP A 221 9.70 13.13 -0.11
CA ASP A 221 9.64 12.73 1.27
C ASP A 221 9.14 11.28 1.37
N LEU A 222 9.76 10.44 2.21
CA LEU A 222 9.32 9.05 2.39
C LEU A 222 7.88 8.95 2.87
N CYS A 223 7.39 9.97 3.62
CA CYS A 223 5.99 10.07 3.99
C CYS A 223 5.07 10.32 2.80
N ASP A 224 5.48 11.13 1.82
CA ASP A 224 4.66 11.36 0.62
C ASP A 224 4.46 10.06 -0.16
N ILE A 225 5.50 9.21 -0.20
CA ILE A 225 5.42 7.88 -0.83
C ILE A 225 4.46 6.99 -0.05
N ARG A 226 4.56 6.97 1.30
CA ARG A 226 3.64 6.22 2.17
C ARG A 226 2.21 6.73 2.04
N ASP A 227 2.01 8.03 2.13
CA ASP A 227 0.69 8.66 2.09
C ASP A 227 0.02 8.46 0.74
N THR A 228 0.80 8.47 -0.34
CA THR A 228 0.33 8.09 -1.68
C THR A 228 -0.15 6.64 -1.68
N ALA A 229 0.61 5.70 -1.13
CA ALA A 229 0.19 4.30 -1.04
C ALA A 229 -1.10 4.15 -0.20
N LEU A 230 -1.20 4.84 0.95
CA LEU A 230 -2.42 4.87 1.78
C LEU A 230 -3.62 5.40 1.00
N ALA A 231 -3.46 6.46 0.20
CA ALA A 231 -4.54 7.02 -0.62
C ALA A 231 -5.06 6.00 -1.65
N PHE A 232 -4.20 5.12 -2.16
CA PHE A 232 -4.58 4.00 -3.02
C PHE A 232 -5.18 2.80 -2.25
N GLY A 233 -5.40 2.94 -0.93
CA GLY A 233 -5.94 1.88 -0.07
C GLY A 233 -4.92 0.82 0.34
N VAL A 234 -3.63 1.06 0.11
CA VAL A 234 -2.58 0.12 0.52
C VAL A 234 -2.41 0.13 2.03
N HIS A 235 -2.38 -1.04 2.61
CA HIS A 235 -2.16 -1.25 4.04
C HIS A 235 -1.42 -2.57 4.26
N ARG A 236 -0.82 -2.74 5.42
CA ARG A 236 -0.22 -4.02 5.79
C ARG A 236 -1.30 -5.03 6.17
N ALA A 237 -1.14 -6.25 5.68
CA ALA A 237 -2.13 -7.31 5.86
C ALA A 237 -2.32 -7.74 7.32
N ASP A 238 -1.36 -7.46 8.20
CA ASP A 238 -1.44 -7.72 9.65
C ASP A 238 -2.16 -6.61 10.44
N GLY A 239 -2.54 -5.51 9.77
CA GLY A 239 -3.22 -4.36 10.36
C GLY A 239 -2.30 -3.35 11.03
N THR A 240 -0.98 -3.55 11.00
CA THR A 240 -0.03 -2.55 11.50
C THR A 240 0.20 -1.44 10.47
N GLU A 241 0.77 -0.32 10.88
CA GLU A 241 1.03 0.82 9.99
C GLU A 241 2.05 0.50 8.89
N LEU A 242 1.88 1.14 7.72
CA LEU A 242 2.87 1.08 6.65
C LEU A 242 4.18 1.71 7.12
N GLN A 243 5.26 0.98 6.93
CA GLN A 243 6.61 1.48 7.17
C GLN A 243 6.96 2.55 6.13
N TYR A 244 7.66 3.59 6.59
CA TYR A 244 8.17 4.71 5.78
C TYR A 244 9.71 4.81 5.83
N ILE A 245 10.39 3.68 6.07
CA ILE A 245 11.86 3.57 6.01
C ILE A 245 12.34 3.43 4.56
N PRO A 246 13.63 3.67 4.25
CA PRO A 246 14.15 3.57 2.87
C PRO A 246 13.81 2.27 2.16
N ALA A 247 13.85 1.14 2.87
CA ALA A 247 13.54 -0.16 2.30
C ALA A 247 12.05 -0.29 1.86
N SER A 248 11.14 0.53 2.41
CA SER A 248 9.73 0.52 1.99
C SER A 248 9.53 0.96 0.54
N VAL A 249 10.41 1.83 0.01
CA VAL A 249 10.42 2.21 -1.42
C VAL A 249 10.55 0.99 -2.33
N LEU A 250 11.24 -0.04 -1.87
CA LEU A 250 11.47 -1.29 -2.61
C LEU A 250 10.54 -2.43 -2.17
N GLY A 251 9.59 -2.17 -1.26
CA GLY A 251 8.47 -3.04 -0.93
C GLY A 251 8.72 -4.07 0.16
N VAL A 252 9.26 -3.65 1.31
CA VAL A 252 9.39 -4.51 2.50
C VAL A 252 8.07 -4.70 3.25
N ASN A 253 7.08 -3.82 3.04
CA ASN A 253 5.76 -3.97 3.64
C ASN A 253 5.08 -5.27 3.16
N GLU A 254 4.56 -6.04 4.11
CA GLU A 254 3.78 -7.24 3.84
C GLU A 254 2.34 -6.85 3.49
N ILE A 255 1.97 -7.07 2.25
CA ILE A 255 0.68 -6.65 1.66
C ILE A 255 -0.03 -7.89 1.12
N SER A 256 -1.36 -7.90 1.17
CA SER A 256 -2.13 -8.99 0.56
C SER A 256 -2.30 -8.81 -0.95
N PRO A 257 -2.41 -9.89 -1.72
CA PRO A 257 -2.72 -9.81 -3.15
C PRO A 257 -4.00 -9.03 -3.46
N LEU A 258 -5.03 -9.11 -2.60
CA LEU A 258 -6.27 -8.36 -2.77
C LEU A 258 -6.02 -6.85 -2.67
N THR A 259 -5.29 -6.41 -1.66
CA THR A 259 -4.91 -5.01 -1.49
C THR A 259 -4.18 -4.46 -2.71
N MET A 260 -3.20 -5.22 -3.26
CA MET A 260 -2.48 -4.79 -4.46
C MET A 260 -3.38 -4.76 -5.71
N ALA A 261 -4.29 -5.74 -5.89
CA ALA A 261 -5.22 -5.74 -7.00
C ALA A 261 -6.18 -4.55 -6.95
N VAL A 262 -6.69 -4.22 -5.76
CA VAL A 262 -7.57 -3.07 -5.50
C VAL A 262 -6.84 -1.75 -5.75
N ALA A 263 -5.64 -1.60 -5.20
CA ALA A 263 -4.86 -0.37 -5.36
C ALA A 263 -4.53 -0.09 -6.84
N GLU A 264 -4.09 -1.10 -7.58
CA GLU A 264 -3.76 -0.93 -8.99
C GLU A 264 -4.99 -0.77 -9.88
N ALA A 265 -6.19 -1.26 -9.47
CA ALA A 265 -7.46 -1.00 -10.17
C ALA A 265 -7.81 0.49 -10.24
N ALA A 266 -7.28 1.32 -9.35
CA ALA A 266 -7.48 2.76 -9.38
C ALA A 266 -6.84 3.43 -10.62
N LEU A 267 -5.75 2.88 -11.15
CA LEU A 267 -5.03 3.47 -12.28
C LEU A 267 -5.86 3.53 -13.56
N PRO A 268 -6.47 2.42 -14.05
CA PRO A 268 -7.37 2.47 -15.19
C PRO A 268 -8.73 3.13 -14.87
N ASN A 269 -9.04 3.38 -13.59
CA ASN A 269 -10.24 4.04 -13.10
C ASN A 269 -10.01 5.54 -12.80
N ASN A 270 -9.18 6.22 -13.58
CA ASN A 270 -8.89 7.65 -13.42
C ASN A 270 -8.40 8.06 -12.01
N GLY A 271 -7.70 7.17 -11.34
CA GLY A 271 -7.17 7.40 -9.99
C GLY A 271 -8.19 7.20 -8.87
N VAL A 272 -9.36 6.64 -9.14
CA VAL A 272 -10.39 6.33 -8.14
C VAL A 272 -10.25 4.90 -7.65
N VAL A 273 -9.94 4.71 -6.37
CA VAL A 273 -9.90 3.40 -5.71
C VAL A 273 -11.27 3.07 -5.11
N CYS A 274 -11.73 1.83 -5.28
CA CYS A 274 -12.99 1.33 -4.71
C CYS A 274 -12.71 0.18 -3.73
N THR A 275 -13.31 0.22 -2.54
CA THR A 275 -13.16 -0.85 -1.54
C THR A 275 -13.69 -2.18 -2.06
N PRO A 276 -13.01 -3.31 -1.75
CA PRO A 276 -13.39 -4.61 -2.30
C PRO A 276 -14.71 -5.09 -1.70
N ILE A 277 -15.57 -5.68 -2.54
CA ILE A 277 -16.79 -6.37 -2.13
C ILE A 277 -16.85 -7.77 -2.74
N ALA A 278 -17.37 -8.72 -1.94
CA ALA A 278 -17.57 -10.12 -2.35
C ALA A 278 -19.05 -10.54 -2.36
N ILE A 279 -19.94 -9.71 -1.84
CA ILE A 279 -21.36 -10.00 -1.68
C ILE A 279 -22.17 -8.92 -2.41
N GLU A 280 -23.05 -9.34 -3.30
CA GLU A 280 -23.97 -8.43 -4.01
C GLU A 280 -25.32 -8.33 -3.30
N ARG A 281 -25.82 -9.48 -2.82
CA ARG A 281 -27.15 -9.60 -2.22
C ARG A 281 -27.21 -10.81 -1.28
N VAL A 282 -27.98 -10.69 -0.20
CA VAL A 282 -28.30 -11.80 0.72
C VAL A 282 -29.79 -11.83 0.93
N VAL A 283 -30.40 -13.01 0.80
CA VAL A 283 -31.84 -13.23 1.02
C VAL A 283 -32.02 -14.28 2.10
N VAL A 284 -32.90 -14.02 3.05
CA VAL A 284 -33.32 -15.00 4.05
C VAL A 284 -34.38 -15.92 3.41
N ARG A 285 -34.03 -17.18 3.18
CA ARG A 285 -34.86 -18.12 2.42
C ARG A 285 -36.26 -18.31 2.98
N GLN A 286 -36.41 -18.28 4.30
CA GLN A 286 -37.70 -18.52 4.95
C GLN A 286 -38.69 -17.36 4.79
N THR A 287 -38.21 -16.13 4.81
CA THR A 287 -39.02 -14.91 4.72
C THR A 287 -38.98 -14.25 3.38
N ALA A 288 -38.07 -14.66 2.49
CA ALA A 288 -37.72 -13.98 1.24
C ALA A 288 -37.27 -12.51 1.43
N GLU A 289 -36.90 -12.15 2.64
CA GLU A 289 -36.43 -10.80 2.98
C GLU A 289 -34.99 -10.62 2.52
N GLU A 290 -34.74 -9.47 1.90
CA GLU A 290 -33.39 -9.08 1.47
C GLU A 290 -32.69 -8.30 2.60
N MET A 291 -31.49 -8.75 2.98
CA MET A 291 -30.68 -8.11 4.01
C MET A 291 -29.87 -6.95 3.41
N VAL A 292 -29.59 -5.94 4.22
CA VAL A 292 -28.61 -4.92 3.89
C VAL A 292 -27.23 -5.58 3.78
N VAL A 293 -26.47 -5.25 2.76
CA VAL A 293 -25.11 -5.77 2.52
C VAL A 293 -24.11 -4.62 2.38
N PRO A 294 -22.83 -4.83 2.75
CA PRO A 294 -21.78 -3.84 2.56
C PRO A 294 -21.69 -3.38 1.10
N LYS A 295 -21.55 -2.09 0.91
CA LYS A 295 -21.36 -1.48 -0.42
C LYS A 295 -19.91 -1.03 -0.62
N SER A 296 -19.45 -1.08 -1.86
CA SER A 296 -18.15 -0.50 -2.20
C SER A 296 -18.21 1.03 -2.08
N THR A 297 -17.20 1.59 -1.43
CA THR A 297 -16.95 3.04 -1.37
C THR A 297 -15.78 3.37 -2.27
N CYS A 298 -15.96 4.35 -3.16
CA CYS A 298 -14.92 4.77 -4.09
C CYS A 298 -14.43 6.17 -3.71
N THR A 299 -13.10 6.33 -3.64
CA THR A 299 -12.43 7.60 -3.28
C THR A 299 -11.35 7.95 -4.29
N GLN A 300 -11.14 9.25 -4.51
CA GLN A 300 -10.07 9.72 -5.39
C GLN A 300 -8.72 9.57 -4.69
N ALA A 301 -7.90 8.62 -5.13
CA ALA A 301 -6.55 8.37 -4.61
C ALA A 301 -5.51 9.31 -5.22
N THR A 302 -5.67 9.63 -6.52
CA THR A 302 -4.81 10.57 -7.24
C THR A 302 -5.57 11.17 -8.41
N THR A 303 -5.01 12.19 -9.07
CA THR A 303 -5.67 12.79 -10.24
C THR A 303 -5.68 11.85 -11.44
N PRO A 304 -6.63 12.02 -12.37
CA PRO A 304 -6.66 11.27 -13.62
C PRO A 304 -5.35 11.36 -14.41
N ASP A 305 -4.72 12.51 -14.43
CA ASP A 305 -3.46 12.73 -15.13
C ASP A 305 -2.30 11.93 -14.52
N VAL A 306 -2.17 11.95 -13.20
CA VAL A 306 -1.16 11.14 -12.48
C VAL A 306 -1.41 9.66 -12.71
N ALA A 307 -2.66 9.19 -12.61
CA ALA A 307 -3.03 7.82 -12.88
C ALA A 307 -2.63 7.39 -14.31
N ALA A 308 -2.94 8.22 -15.32
CA ALA A 308 -2.58 7.98 -16.71
C ALA A 308 -1.05 7.99 -16.94
N GLY A 309 -0.32 8.86 -16.22
CA GLY A 309 1.13 8.90 -16.23
C GLY A 309 1.76 7.60 -15.69
N VAL A 310 1.32 7.15 -14.51
CA VAL A 310 1.77 5.89 -13.90
C VAL A 310 1.44 4.70 -14.82
N LEU A 311 0.21 4.63 -15.31
CA LEU A 311 -0.26 3.60 -16.25
C LEU A 311 0.64 3.53 -17.49
N HIS A 312 1.03 4.68 -18.05
CA HIS A 312 1.93 4.74 -19.20
C HIS A 312 3.27 4.06 -18.89
N THR A 313 3.85 4.31 -17.72
CA THR A 313 5.11 3.68 -17.30
C THR A 313 4.95 2.16 -17.15
N MET A 314 3.82 1.70 -16.60
CA MET A 314 3.53 0.28 -16.40
C MET A 314 3.29 -0.48 -17.71
N ARG A 315 2.78 0.19 -18.75
CA ARG A 315 2.76 -0.39 -20.12
C ARG A 315 4.17 -0.73 -20.61
N GLY A 316 5.15 0.12 -20.30
CA GLY A 316 6.55 -0.11 -20.63
C GLY A 316 7.11 -1.38 -19.99
N VAL A 317 6.68 -1.70 -18.77
CA VAL A 317 7.07 -2.93 -18.06
C VAL A 317 6.60 -4.18 -18.82
N ILE A 318 5.38 -4.16 -19.37
CA ILE A 318 4.82 -5.27 -20.19
C ILE A 318 5.45 -5.34 -21.58
N ARG A 319 5.66 -4.18 -22.26
CA ARG A 319 6.06 -4.15 -23.66
C ARG A 319 7.52 -4.54 -23.92
N GLY A 320 8.41 -4.22 -23.00
CA GLY A 320 9.84 -4.48 -23.17
C GLY A 320 10.62 -4.52 -21.87
N GLY A 321 9.93 -4.47 -20.74
CA GLY A 321 10.50 -4.49 -19.41
C GLY A 321 10.45 -5.87 -18.75
N THR A 322 10.50 -5.85 -17.43
CA THR A 322 10.57 -7.06 -16.58
C THR A 322 9.34 -7.97 -16.65
N ALA A 323 8.20 -7.48 -17.15
CA ALA A 323 6.97 -8.25 -17.32
C ALA A 323 6.69 -8.67 -18.78
N GLY A 324 7.68 -8.65 -19.66
CA GLY A 324 7.50 -9.07 -21.06
C GLY A 324 6.88 -10.46 -21.22
N LEU A 325 7.20 -11.42 -20.34
CA LEU A 325 6.62 -12.76 -20.31
C LEU A 325 5.14 -12.77 -19.89
N SER A 326 4.63 -11.70 -19.30
CA SER A 326 3.21 -11.55 -18.93
C SER A 326 2.36 -10.96 -20.06
N ASN A 327 2.95 -10.54 -21.18
CA ASN A 327 2.19 -10.02 -22.30
C ASN A 327 1.16 -11.08 -22.76
N THR A 328 -0.12 -10.72 -22.76
CA THR A 328 -1.23 -11.62 -23.10
C THR A 328 -1.25 -11.99 -24.58
N GLY A 329 -0.71 -11.13 -25.45
CA GLY A 329 -0.66 -11.34 -26.89
C GLY A 329 -2.03 -11.44 -27.57
N ASP A 330 -3.08 -10.92 -26.92
CA ASP A 330 -4.47 -10.93 -27.40
C ASP A 330 -4.91 -9.59 -28.00
N GLY A 331 -4.00 -8.63 -28.08
CA GLY A 331 -4.24 -7.31 -28.68
C GLY A 331 -4.87 -6.27 -27.74
N PHE A 332 -5.28 -6.66 -26.55
CA PHE A 332 -5.83 -5.72 -25.58
C PHE A 332 -4.74 -4.88 -24.90
N ASP A 333 -5.11 -3.66 -24.50
CA ASP A 333 -4.23 -2.76 -23.75
C ASP A 333 -4.14 -3.21 -22.29
N ILE A 334 -2.94 -3.54 -21.87
CA ILE A 334 -2.64 -4.01 -20.51
C ILE A 334 -1.42 -3.30 -19.95
N ALA A 335 -1.39 -3.15 -18.64
CA ALA A 335 -0.27 -2.58 -17.91
C ALA A 335 -0.01 -3.40 -16.63
N GLY A 336 1.20 -3.35 -16.09
CA GLY A 336 1.48 -4.10 -14.87
C GLY A 336 2.91 -3.92 -14.37
N LYS A 337 3.19 -4.48 -13.21
CA LYS A 337 4.46 -4.41 -12.52
C LYS A 337 4.86 -5.75 -11.91
N THR A 338 6.13 -6.11 -12.05
CA THR A 338 6.72 -7.25 -11.35
C THR A 338 7.22 -6.85 -9.98
N GLY A 339 7.10 -7.75 -9.01
CA GLY A 339 7.75 -7.70 -7.71
C GLY A 339 8.71 -8.87 -7.54
N THR A 340 9.81 -8.64 -6.86
CA THR A 340 10.76 -9.68 -6.44
C THR A 340 11.43 -9.16 -5.17
N THR A 341 11.46 -9.98 -4.14
CA THR A 341 12.19 -9.68 -2.91
C THR A 341 13.62 -10.20 -2.98
N ASP A 342 14.44 -9.83 -2.01
CA ASP A 342 15.80 -10.33 -1.89
C ASP A 342 15.82 -11.86 -1.91
N ASN A 343 16.89 -12.42 -2.49
CA ASN A 343 17.05 -13.85 -2.71
C ASN A 343 15.91 -14.51 -3.50
N SER A 344 15.05 -13.71 -4.16
CA SER A 344 13.91 -14.21 -4.96
C SER A 344 13.03 -15.22 -4.20
N ILE A 345 12.78 -14.97 -2.92
CA ILE A 345 11.93 -15.83 -2.06
C ILE A 345 10.45 -15.51 -2.22
N GLN A 346 10.11 -14.28 -2.62
CA GLN A 346 8.76 -13.85 -2.99
C GLN A 346 8.79 -13.23 -4.38
N THR A 347 7.82 -13.55 -5.21
CA THR A 347 7.67 -12.98 -6.55
C THR A 347 6.22 -12.59 -6.82
N TRP A 348 6.05 -11.47 -7.51
CA TRP A 348 4.75 -10.89 -7.82
C TRP A 348 4.64 -10.54 -9.29
N MET A 349 3.42 -10.61 -9.79
CA MET A 349 2.98 -9.95 -11.01
C MET A 349 1.61 -9.33 -10.74
N THR A 350 1.54 -8.01 -10.77
CA THR A 350 0.31 -7.25 -10.62
C THR A 350 0.05 -6.45 -11.88
N GLY A 351 -1.19 -6.18 -12.20
CA GLY A 351 -1.51 -5.39 -13.38
C GLY A 351 -2.96 -5.54 -13.81
N PHE A 352 -3.32 -4.84 -14.87
CA PHE A 352 -4.71 -4.61 -15.21
C PHE A 352 -4.93 -4.38 -16.71
N SER A 353 -6.18 -4.49 -17.11
CA SER A 353 -6.79 -3.86 -18.29
C SER A 353 -7.77 -2.77 -17.82
N SER A 354 -8.54 -2.16 -18.72
CA SER A 354 -9.55 -1.17 -18.33
C SER A 354 -10.74 -1.77 -17.55
N LYS A 355 -10.87 -3.09 -17.48
CA LYS A 355 -12.01 -3.78 -16.84
C LYS A 355 -11.63 -4.61 -15.62
N VAL A 356 -10.45 -5.21 -15.59
CA VAL A 356 -10.05 -6.15 -14.54
C VAL A 356 -8.61 -5.87 -14.10
N SER A 357 -8.39 -5.79 -12.79
CA SER A 357 -7.08 -5.79 -12.15
C SER A 357 -6.82 -7.14 -11.50
N THR A 358 -5.62 -7.69 -11.71
CA THR A 358 -5.24 -9.00 -11.17
C THR A 358 -3.88 -8.92 -10.49
N SER A 359 -3.80 -9.46 -9.28
CA SER A 359 -2.56 -9.64 -8.54
C SER A 359 -2.26 -11.13 -8.37
N VAL A 360 -1.03 -11.51 -8.69
CA VAL A 360 -0.52 -12.87 -8.51
C VAL A 360 0.73 -12.81 -7.65
N TRP A 361 0.73 -13.60 -6.59
CA TRP A 361 1.89 -13.87 -5.75
C TRP A 361 2.32 -15.34 -5.91
N VAL A 362 3.64 -15.57 -5.99
CA VAL A 362 4.26 -16.89 -5.93
C VAL A 362 5.49 -16.81 -5.05
N GLY A 363 5.55 -17.63 -4.00
CA GLY A 363 6.64 -17.52 -3.04
C GLY A 363 6.64 -18.59 -1.97
N ASN A 364 7.48 -18.37 -0.98
CA ASN A 364 7.56 -19.21 0.21
C ASN A 364 6.52 -18.76 1.23
N VAL A 365 5.65 -19.67 1.64
CA VAL A 365 4.75 -19.45 2.79
C VAL A 365 5.56 -19.49 4.09
N SER A 366 6.56 -20.35 4.12
CA SER A 366 7.54 -20.47 5.19
C SER A 366 8.88 -20.92 4.59
N GLY A 367 9.99 -20.46 5.16
CA GLY A 367 11.33 -20.74 4.64
C GLY A 367 11.79 -19.72 3.59
N ASP A 368 12.90 -19.99 2.94
CA ASP A 368 13.67 -19.07 2.10
C ASP A 368 14.19 -19.69 0.80
N VAL A 369 13.45 -20.64 0.24
CA VAL A 369 13.83 -21.29 -1.03
C VAL A 369 13.93 -20.25 -2.14
N HIS A 370 15.08 -20.16 -2.78
CA HIS A 370 15.32 -19.28 -3.92
C HIS A 370 14.57 -19.78 -5.17
N LEU A 371 13.48 -19.11 -5.55
CA LEU A 371 12.57 -19.54 -6.63
C LEU A 371 13.24 -19.72 -8.00
N GLY A 372 14.33 -19.00 -8.26
CA GLY A 372 15.10 -19.15 -9.51
C GLY A 372 15.91 -20.44 -9.59
N ARG A 373 16.10 -21.16 -8.46
CA ARG A 373 16.91 -22.38 -8.38
C ARG A 373 16.06 -23.67 -8.32
N VAL A 374 14.76 -23.52 -8.24
CA VAL A 374 13.82 -24.64 -8.14
C VAL A 374 12.76 -24.58 -9.23
N SER A 375 12.18 -25.75 -9.51
CA SER A 375 11.08 -25.88 -10.46
C SER A 375 9.79 -26.23 -9.73
N THR A 376 8.66 -25.80 -10.28
CA THR A 376 7.31 -26.19 -9.90
C THR A 376 6.48 -26.38 -11.18
N GLY A 377 5.66 -27.42 -11.27
CA GLY A 377 4.95 -27.76 -12.50
C GLY A 377 5.90 -27.94 -13.71
N ASN A 378 7.07 -28.56 -13.52
CA ASN A 378 8.11 -28.81 -14.53
C ASN A 378 8.72 -27.56 -15.18
N LYS A 379 8.58 -26.37 -14.56
CA LYS A 379 9.17 -25.11 -15.02
C LYS A 379 9.72 -24.34 -13.84
N SER A 380 10.67 -23.41 -14.08
CA SER A 380 11.19 -22.55 -13.01
C SER A 380 10.07 -21.90 -12.19
N ALA A 381 10.17 -21.99 -10.88
CA ALA A 381 9.20 -21.41 -9.95
C ALA A 381 9.18 -19.86 -10.06
N TYR A 382 10.33 -19.26 -10.37
CA TYR A 382 10.46 -17.82 -10.54
C TYR A 382 9.52 -17.24 -11.59
N TYR A 383 9.27 -17.97 -12.69
CA TYR A 383 8.43 -17.49 -13.79
C TYR A 383 6.95 -17.86 -13.62
N ALA A 384 6.58 -18.61 -12.58
CA ALA A 384 5.19 -19.03 -12.39
C ALA A 384 4.22 -17.85 -12.28
N ARG A 385 4.64 -16.74 -11.65
CA ARG A 385 3.86 -15.48 -11.58
C ARG A 385 3.44 -14.97 -12.95
N HIS A 386 4.33 -15.02 -13.95
CA HIS A 386 4.05 -14.56 -15.32
C HIS A 386 3.06 -15.49 -16.02
N ASP A 387 3.27 -16.80 -15.90
CA ASP A 387 2.40 -17.81 -16.54
C ASP A 387 0.97 -17.72 -15.99
N ILE A 388 0.84 -17.61 -14.65
CA ILE A 388 -0.47 -17.50 -13.98
C ILE A 388 -1.15 -16.19 -14.40
N TRP A 389 -0.47 -15.05 -14.20
CA TRP A 389 -1.06 -13.74 -14.50
C TRP A 389 -1.49 -13.62 -15.96
N ARG A 390 -0.62 -14.00 -16.89
CA ARG A 390 -0.91 -13.96 -18.34
C ARG A 390 -2.16 -14.79 -18.68
N THR A 391 -2.28 -15.98 -18.10
CA THR A 391 -3.41 -16.88 -18.37
C THR A 391 -4.72 -16.31 -17.79
N VAL A 392 -4.68 -15.79 -16.57
CA VAL A 392 -5.83 -15.18 -15.91
C VAL A 392 -6.27 -13.92 -16.63
N MET A 393 -5.34 -13.02 -16.97
CA MET A 393 -5.68 -11.78 -17.69
C MET A 393 -6.17 -12.03 -19.11
N LYS A 394 -5.61 -13.01 -19.82
CA LYS A 394 -6.14 -13.41 -21.14
C LYS A 394 -7.58 -13.91 -21.05
N LEU A 395 -7.91 -14.64 -19.99
CA LEU A 395 -9.28 -15.05 -19.71
C LEU A 395 -10.18 -13.86 -19.36
N ALA A 396 -9.70 -12.96 -18.48
CA ALA A 396 -10.41 -11.75 -18.10
C ALA A 396 -10.70 -10.85 -19.33
N ASN A 397 -9.70 -10.62 -20.17
CA ASN A 397 -9.86 -9.83 -21.39
C ASN A 397 -10.92 -10.45 -22.32
N LYS A 398 -10.92 -11.79 -22.47
CA LYS A 398 -11.93 -12.48 -23.26
C LYS A 398 -13.35 -12.32 -22.70
N LEU A 399 -13.50 -12.33 -21.37
CA LEU A 399 -14.81 -12.26 -20.71
C LEU A 399 -15.35 -10.83 -20.64
N TYR A 400 -14.49 -9.84 -20.40
CA TYR A 400 -14.86 -8.46 -20.09
C TYR A 400 -14.61 -7.47 -21.22
N GLN A 401 -13.95 -7.87 -22.33
CA GLN A 401 -13.71 -7.07 -23.53
C GLN A 401 -13.24 -5.64 -23.21
N PRO A 402 -12.02 -5.47 -22.63
CA PRO A 402 -11.58 -4.16 -22.21
C PRO A 402 -11.31 -3.21 -23.37
N GLU A 403 -11.56 -1.93 -23.13
CA GLU A 403 -11.26 -0.84 -24.04
C GLU A 403 -9.84 -0.30 -23.83
N PRO A 404 -9.30 0.48 -24.78
CA PRO A 404 -8.01 1.17 -24.57
C PRO A 404 -8.07 2.08 -23.35
N MET A 405 -7.03 2.03 -22.52
CA MET A 405 -6.90 2.87 -21.33
C MET A 405 -6.34 4.25 -21.69
N ALA A 406 -6.44 5.21 -20.75
CA ALA A 406 -5.97 6.58 -20.90
C ALA A 406 -4.54 6.67 -21.43
N ARG A 407 -4.28 7.69 -22.27
CA ARG A 407 -2.94 8.02 -22.76
C ARG A 407 -2.20 8.92 -21.77
N VAL A 408 -0.86 8.91 -21.83
CA VAL A 408 -0.05 9.80 -21.00
C VAL A 408 -0.38 11.27 -21.34
N PRO A 409 -0.68 12.11 -20.34
CA PRO A 409 -0.89 13.53 -20.54
C PRO A 409 0.39 14.24 -20.99
N ALA A 410 0.24 15.27 -21.82
CA ALA A 410 1.37 16.06 -22.32
C ALA A 410 2.19 16.72 -21.19
N ILE A 411 1.55 17.02 -20.06
CA ILE A 411 2.19 17.60 -18.88
C ILE A 411 3.36 16.75 -18.36
N PHE A 412 3.34 15.44 -18.56
CA PHE A 412 4.42 14.55 -18.12
C PHE A 412 5.49 14.28 -19.20
N SER A 413 5.29 14.81 -20.40
CA SER A 413 6.27 14.65 -21.51
C SER A 413 7.42 15.68 -21.50
N GLY A 414 7.43 16.59 -20.50
CA GLY A 414 8.48 17.62 -20.35
C GLY A 414 8.34 18.83 -21.29
N ALA A 415 7.17 19.01 -21.95
CA ALA A 415 7.02 19.99 -23.04
C ALA A 415 6.72 21.44 -22.60
N SER A 416 6.43 21.75 -21.33
CA SER A 416 6.21 23.14 -20.87
C SER A 416 6.45 23.30 -19.37
N GLY A 417 7.49 24.05 -19.01
CA GLY A 417 7.81 24.36 -17.62
C GLY A 417 6.81 25.35 -16.98
N ALA A 418 6.62 25.20 -15.68
CA ALA A 418 5.99 26.15 -14.81
C ALA A 418 6.77 26.23 -13.49
N THR A 419 6.71 27.34 -12.80
CA THR A 419 7.34 27.50 -11.48
C THR A 419 6.25 27.61 -10.45
N VAL A 420 6.38 26.87 -9.35
CA VAL A 420 5.44 26.99 -8.21
C VAL A 420 5.59 28.39 -7.61
N PRO A 421 4.51 29.21 -7.61
CA PRO A 421 4.58 30.55 -7.03
C PRO A 421 4.74 30.46 -5.51
N ASP A 422 5.39 31.46 -4.92
CA ASP A 422 5.35 31.61 -3.47
C ASP A 422 3.99 32.24 -3.07
N VAL A 423 3.21 31.41 -2.39
CA VAL A 423 1.88 31.79 -1.88
C VAL A 423 1.81 31.67 -0.35
N THR A 424 2.96 31.55 0.31
CA THR A 424 3.03 31.53 1.77
C THR A 424 2.42 32.80 2.34
N THR A 425 1.70 32.70 3.45
CA THR A 425 0.95 33.76 4.13
C THR A 425 -0.28 34.31 3.38
N PHE A 426 -0.57 33.88 2.16
CA PHE A 426 -1.83 34.21 1.50
C PHE A 426 -2.99 33.41 2.10
N ASP A 427 -4.21 33.93 1.99
CA ASP A 427 -5.38 33.09 2.22
C ASP A 427 -5.50 32.02 1.12
N PRO A 428 -6.15 30.87 1.41
CA PRO A 428 -6.20 29.75 0.47
C PRO A 428 -6.85 30.11 -0.89
N THR A 429 -7.78 31.03 -0.93
CA THR A 429 -8.48 31.44 -2.17
C THR A 429 -7.54 32.24 -3.07
N THR A 430 -6.83 33.23 -2.51
CA THR A 430 -5.82 34.00 -3.22
C THR A 430 -4.67 33.12 -3.68
N ALA A 431 -4.18 32.22 -2.80
CA ALA A 431 -3.14 31.26 -3.12
C ALA A 431 -3.54 30.35 -4.30
N SER A 432 -4.75 29.82 -4.28
CA SER A 432 -5.30 28.98 -5.37
C SER A 432 -5.34 29.74 -6.69
N SER A 433 -5.75 31.00 -6.67
CA SER A 433 -5.79 31.86 -7.86
C SER A 433 -4.40 32.13 -8.44
N GLN A 434 -3.41 32.39 -7.60
CA GLN A 434 -2.01 32.57 -8.04
C GLN A 434 -1.41 31.31 -8.65
N ILE A 435 -1.70 30.14 -8.06
CA ILE A 435 -1.26 28.84 -8.58
C ILE A 435 -1.87 28.58 -9.97
N LEU A 436 -3.17 28.86 -10.14
CA LEU A 436 -3.85 28.73 -11.45
C LEU A 436 -3.27 29.68 -12.50
N LEU A 437 -3.00 30.95 -12.15
CA LEU A 437 -2.36 31.90 -13.04
C LEU A 437 -0.97 31.48 -13.49
N GLY A 438 -0.23 30.76 -12.63
CA GLY A 438 1.04 30.10 -12.96
C GLY A 438 0.91 28.91 -13.92
N GLY A 439 -0.32 28.53 -14.30
CA GLY A 439 -0.58 27.38 -15.16
C GLY A 439 -0.47 26.04 -14.43
N LEU A 440 -0.66 26.06 -13.12
CA LEU A 440 -0.66 24.89 -12.23
C LEU A 440 -2.07 24.63 -11.72
N ASN A 441 -2.34 23.43 -11.21
CA ASN A 441 -3.56 23.11 -10.47
C ASN A 441 -3.30 23.19 -8.96
N PHE A 442 -4.34 23.12 -8.14
CA PHE A 442 -4.20 23.15 -6.69
C PHE A 442 -5.12 22.16 -5.99
N GLN A 443 -4.73 21.81 -4.76
CA GLN A 443 -5.55 21.06 -3.81
C GLN A 443 -5.32 21.64 -2.41
N VAL A 444 -6.37 22.13 -1.76
CA VAL A 444 -6.29 22.55 -0.35
C VAL A 444 -6.40 21.33 0.54
N VAL A 445 -5.43 21.15 1.44
CA VAL A 445 -5.45 20.07 2.44
C VAL A 445 -6.36 20.49 3.59
N LEU A 446 -7.39 19.69 3.87
CA LEU A 446 -8.47 20.05 4.81
C LEU A 446 -8.01 20.12 6.28
N ASN A 447 -6.97 19.37 6.66
CA ASN A 447 -6.45 19.41 8.03
C ASN A 447 -5.36 20.48 8.13
N PRO A 448 -5.59 21.56 8.91
CA PRO A 448 -4.58 22.57 9.13
C PRO A 448 -3.33 21.98 9.79
N VAL A 449 -2.17 22.54 9.45
CA VAL A 449 -0.87 22.14 9.99
C VAL A 449 -0.35 23.17 10.97
N LEU A 450 0.36 22.72 11.99
CA LEU A 450 1.03 23.61 12.92
C LEU A 450 2.14 24.37 12.18
N SER A 451 2.15 25.71 12.27
CA SER A 451 3.08 26.57 11.53
C SER A 451 3.30 27.90 12.25
N ASP A 452 4.45 28.54 11.99
CA ASP A 452 4.79 29.90 12.41
C ASP A 452 4.02 30.97 11.64
N LYS A 453 3.27 30.60 10.59
CA LYS A 453 2.45 31.49 9.80
C LYS A 453 1.12 31.77 10.49
N PRO A 454 0.47 32.92 10.22
CA PRO A 454 -0.84 33.24 10.80
C PRO A 454 -1.87 32.14 10.52
N SER A 455 -2.73 31.88 11.52
CA SER A 455 -3.81 30.90 11.36
C SER A 455 -4.71 31.27 10.17
N GLY A 456 -5.11 30.26 9.38
CA GLY A 456 -5.94 30.42 8.20
C GLY A 456 -5.18 30.84 6.93
N THR A 457 -3.87 31.09 7.01
CA THR A 457 -3.03 31.38 5.83
C THR A 457 -2.26 30.13 5.37
N VAL A 458 -1.68 30.18 4.17
CA VAL A 458 -0.84 29.10 3.63
C VAL A 458 0.45 29.01 4.45
N ALA A 459 0.65 27.84 5.04
CA ALA A 459 1.89 27.51 5.75
C ALA A 459 3.02 27.19 4.77
N TYR A 460 2.74 26.28 3.84
CA TYR A 460 3.65 25.87 2.77
C TYR A 460 2.88 25.16 1.65
N THR A 461 3.56 24.92 0.53
CA THR A 461 3.03 24.12 -0.60
C THR A 461 3.90 22.91 -0.89
N VAL A 462 3.29 21.91 -1.51
CA VAL A 462 4.00 20.74 -2.05
C VAL A 462 3.54 20.54 -3.51
N PRO A 463 4.43 20.69 -4.50
CA PRO A 463 5.86 21.09 -4.40
C PRO A 463 6.07 22.47 -3.77
N ALA A 464 7.25 22.69 -3.19
CA ALA A 464 7.61 23.93 -2.53
C ALA A 464 7.65 25.12 -3.52
N ALA A 465 7.47 26.33 -3.02
CA ALA A 465 7.64 27.57 -3.77
C ALA A 465 9.02 27.60 -4.47
N GLY A 466 9.05 28.11 -5.71
CA GLY A 466 10.24 28.15 -6.55
C GLY A 466 10.58 26.85 -7.28
N THR A 467 9.90 25.73 -6.98
CA THR A 467 10.12 24.45 -7.67
C THR A 467 9.77 24.58 -9.15
N GLN A 468 10.71 24.20 -10.02
CA GLN A 468 10.45 24.06 -11.45
C GLN A 468 9.65 22.79 -11.68
N THR A 469 8.52 22.92 -12.34
CA THR A 469 7.59 21.81 -12.59
C THR A 469 6.96 21.97 -13.97
N ILE A 470 6.00 21.16 -14.29
CA ILE A 470 5.26 21.19 -15.55
C ILE A 470 3.87 21.80 -15.37
N ARG A 471 3.35 22.44 -16.43
CA ARG A 471 1.99 23.01 -16.39
C ARG A 471 0.96 21.94 -16.05
N GLY A 472 -0.01 22.31 -15.21
CA GLY A 472 -1.05 21.40 -14.74
C GLY A 472 -0.68 20.56 -13.51
N THR A 473 0.56 20.64 -13.00
CA THR A 473 0.93 20.03 -11.72
C THR A 473 0.00 20.49 -10.61
N ILE A 474 -0.45 19.57 -9.76
CA ILE A 474 -1.22 19.90 -8.57
C ILE A 474 -0.28 20.34 -7.47
N VAL A 475 -0.47 21.55 -7.01
CA VAL A 475 0.18 22.12 -5.84
C VAL A 475 -0.74 21.92 -4.64
N LYS A 476 -0.32 21.09 -3.68
CA LYS A 476 -1.04 20.95 -2.40
C LYS A 476 -0.76 22.16 -1.53
N ILE A 477 -1.82 22.80 -1.05
CA ILE A 477 -1.79 23.96 -0.17
C ILE A 477 -2.05 23.48 1.25
N TYR A 478 -1.08 23.65 2.12
CA TYR A 478 -1.21 23.36 3.55
C TYR A 478 -1.51 24.63 4.29
N VAL A 479 -2.65 24.66 4.98
CA VAL A 479 -3.13 25.84 5.71
C VAL A 479 -2.59 25.80 7.13
N SER A 480 -2.12 26.92 7.63
CA SER A 480 -1.61 27.07 8.99
C SER A 480 -2.76 27.05 10.01
N SER A 481 -2.59 26.30 11.10
CA SER A 481 -3.40 26.46 12.33
C SER A 481 -2.89 27.60 13.20
N GLY A 482 -1.73 28.17 12.90
CA GLY A 482 -1.04 29.12 13.75
C GLY A 482 -0.45 28.47 15.00
N GLY A 483 0.13 29.27 15.88
CA GLY A 483 0.54 28.84 17.21
C GLY A 483 1.79 27.94 17.28
N ALA A 484 2.49 27.75 16.16
CA ALA A 484 3.75 27.03 16.19
C ALA A 484 4.86 27.92 16.76
N VAL A 485 5.61 27.34 17.63
CA VAL A 485 6.85 27.89 18.19
C VAL A 485 7.97 26.92 17.85
N ILE A 486 9.10 27.46 17.40
CA ILE A 486 10.27 26.64 17.08
C ILE A 486 11.03 26.36 18.38
N VAL A 487 11.27 25.10 18.66
CA VAL A 487 12.19 24.71 19.74
C VAL A 487 13.59 25.17 19.32
N PRO A 488 14.28 26.00 20.14
CA PRO A 488 15.60 26.51 19.77
C PRO A 488 16.53 25.40 19.31
N SER A 489 17.18 25.58 18.15
CA SER A 489 18.08 24.56 17.57
C SER A 489 19.31 24.29 18.43
N ASP A 490 19.69 25.27 19.26
CA ASP A 490 20.82 25.25 20.20
C ASP A 490 20.41 24.88 21.63
N LEU A 491 19.15 24.43 21.84
CA LEU A 491 18.56 24.14 23.14
C LEU A 491 19.48 23.33 24.06
N LEU A 492 20.10 22.27 23.56
CA LEU A 492 20.96 21.36 24.34
C LEU A 492 22.39 21.87 24.52
N THR A 493 22.73 23.04 23.94
CA THR A 493 24.06 23.65 24.05
C THR A 493 24.10 24.82 25.01
N HIS A 494 22.94 25.29 25.50
CA HIS A 494 22.83 26.45 26.42
C HIS A 494 23.04 26.12 27.92
N GLY A 495 23.40 24.89 28.22
CA GLY A 495 23.72 24.43 29.57
C GLY A 495 23.46 22.94 29.70
N PRO A 496 24.24 22.24 30.51
CA PRO A 496 24.14 20.78 30.56
C PRO A 496 22.98 20.29 31.43
N THR A 497 22.33 21.14 32.23
CA THR A 497 21.34 20.70 33.21
C THR A 497 19.92 21.10 32.87
N VAL A 498 18.95 20.41 33.49
CA VAL A 498 17.52 20.74 33.35
C VAL A 498 17.25 22.20 33.74
N ALA A 499 17.88 22.69 34.84
CA ALA A 499 17.70 24.07 35.29
C ALA A 499 18.25 25.10 34.31
N ASP A 500 19.38 24.82 33.64
CA ASP A 500 19.95 25.71 32.63
C ASP A 500 19.01 25.85 31.42
N ILE A 501 18.45 24.72 30.93
CA ILE A 501 17.55 24.70 29.80
C ILE A 501 16.21 25.39 30.15
N GLN A 502 15.70 25.21 31.36
CA GLN A 502 14.50 25.91 31.83
C GLN A 502 14.70 27.44 31.86
N ALA A 503 15.84 27.88 32.40
CA ALA A 503 16.20 29.30 32.44
C ALA A 503 16.36 29.90 31.03
N TYR A 504 16.97 29.16 30.11
CA TYR A 504 17.12 29.56 28.72
C TYR A 504 15.78 29.73 28.02
N LEU A 505 14.88 28.74 28.10
CA LEU A 505 13.55 28.81 27.47
C LEU A 505 12.70 29.95 28.02
N ALA A 506 12.81 30.27 29.29
CA ALA A 506 12.10 31.37 29.93
C ALA A 506 12.52 32.76 29.39
N GLY A 507 13.69 32.86 28.75
CA GLY A 507 14.22 34.12 28.22
C GLY A 507 14.23 34.28 26.71
N VAL A 508 14.08 33.20 25.96
CA VAL A 508 14.32 33.22 24.49
C VAL A 508 13.05 33.09 23.65
N VAL A 509 12.10 32.30 24.07
CA VAL A 509 10.86 32.06 23.29
C VAL A 509 9.70 32.76 23.98
N LEU A 510 9.52 34.06 23.68
CA LEU A 510 8.53 34.92 24.32
C LEU A 510 7.40 35.27 23.33
N ASP A 511 6.19 35.48 23.86
CA ASP A 511 5.08 36.09 23.11
C ASP A 511 5.25 37.59 22.95
N GLY A 512 4.34 38.28 22.26
CA GLY A 512 4.36 39.71 22.08
C GLY A 512 4.22 40.53 23.37
N ASN A 513 3.91 39.90 24.51
CA ASN A 513 3.79 40.49 25.83
C ASN A 513 4.96 40.10 26.75
N GLY A 514 5.95 39.34 26.25
CA GLY A 514 7.13 38.94 27.00
C GLY A 514 6.92 37.68 27.88
N ASN A 515 5.83 36.90 27.67
CA ASN A 515 5.62 35.67 28.42
C ASN A 515 6.29 34.47 27.72
N PRO A 516 6.90 33.54 28.45
CA PRO A 516 7.48 32.35 27.84
C PRO A 516 6.45 31.48 27.12
N GLN A 517 6.74 31.11 25.86
CA GLN A 517 5.89 30.26 25.03
C GLN A 517 6.27 28.77 25.11
N LEU A 518 7.39 28.43 25.69
CA LEU A 518 7.83 27.07 25.93
C LEU A 518 8.30 26.92 27.38
N SER A 519 8.08 25.75 27.95
CA SER A 519 8.64 25.35 29.23
C SER A 519 9.31 23.96 29.09
N ALA A 520 10.09 23.54 30.06
CA ALA A 520 10.71 22.23 30.06
C ALA A 520 10.56 21.53 31.41
N ILE A 521 10.44 20.19 31.38
CA ILE A 521 10.45 19.32 32.54
C ILE A 521 11.43 18.17 32.34
N GLY A 522 12.06 17.75 33.42
CA GLY A 522 12.83 16.49 33.42
C GLY A 522 11.87 15.30 33.36
N SER A 523 12.03 14.43 32.39
CA SER A 523 11.16 13.25 32.18
C SER A 523 11.85 11.99 32.71
N SER A 524 11.08 11.15 33.39
CA SER A 524 11.48 9.77 33.69
C SER A 524 11.31 8.91 32.45
N GLY A 525 12.31 8.84 31.56
CA GLY A 525 12.36 7.83 30.51
C GLY A 525 12.29 6.42 31.11
N LEU A 526 11.94 5.43 30.30
CA LEU A 526 11.66 4.03 30.66
C LEU A 526 12.72 3.28 31.51
N GLN A 527 13.74 3.97 32.03
CA GLN A 527 14.71 3.42 32.99
C GLN A 527 15.00 4.43 34.08
N THR A 528 14.49 4.15 35.28
CA THR A 528 14.93 4.55 36.62
C THR A 528 15.41 5.97 36.84
N GLY A 529 14.50 6.86 37.27
CA GLY A 529 14.79 8.11 37.92
C GLY A 529 14.27 9.35 37.19
N ASN A 530 13.56 10.23 37.90
CA ASN A 530 13.19 11.55 37.40
C ASN A 530 14.47 12.37 37.20
N CYS A 531 14.63 13.01 36.02
CA CYS A 531 15.64 14.04 35.80
C CYS A 531 15.50 15.15 36.85
N GLY A 532 16.46 15.29 37.76
CA GLY A 532 16.54 16.38 38.72
C GLY A 532 17.03 17.69 38.05
N PRO A 533 16.92 18.83 38.75
CA PRO A 533 17.34 20.12 38.22
C PRO A 533 18.81 20.20 37.79
N THR A 534 19.67 19.40 38.40
CA THR A 534 21.13 19.36 38.20
C THR A 534 21.60 18.23 37.27
N ASP A 535 20.70 17.39 36.81
CA ASP A 535 21.05 16.24 35.96
C ASP A 535 21.35 16.69 34.51
N ARG A 536 22.32 16.01 33.90
CA ARG A 536 22.77 16.33 32.55
C ARG A 536 21.79 15.85 31.51
N VAL A 537 21.27 16.79 30.69
CA VAL A 537 20.35 16.52 29.62
C VAL A 537 21.09 16.06 28.35
N THR A 538 20.64 14.99 27.75
CA THR A 538 21.21 14.43 26.51
C THR A 538 20.30 14.55 25.29
N ARG A 539 18.99 14.65 25.49
CA ARG A 539 17.99 14.81 24.41
C ARG A 539 16.73 15.49 24.93
N SER A 540 15.92 15.99 24.01
CA SER A 540 14.59 16.55 24.28
C SER A 540 13.52 15.99 23.35
N SER A 541 12.26 16.09 23.77
CA SER A 541 11.09 15.86 22.95
C SER A 541 10.06 16.99 23.17
N PRO A 542 9.68 17.76 22.15
CA PRO A 542 10.20 17.76 20.78
C PRO A 542 11.68 18.06 20.65
N THR A 543 12.29 17.64 19.53
CA THR A 543 13.72 17.83 19.27
C THR A 543 14.07 19.28 18.94
N PRO A 544 15.32 19.73 19.21
CA PRO A 544 15.78 21.06 18.81
C PRO A 544 15.55 21.31 17.32
N GLY A 545 15.10 22.51 16.95
CA GLY A 545 14.76 22.91 15.58
C GLY A 545 13.39 22.48 15.10
N SER A 546 12.65 21.64 15.83
CA SER A 546 11.29 21.23 15.45
C SER A 546 10.24 22.27 15.85
N ALA A 547 9.12 22.30 15.10
CA ALA A 547 7.96 23.12 15.45
C ALA A 547 7.09 22.41 16.49
N THR A 548 6.61 23.15 17.49
CA THR A 548 5.64 22.69 18.49
C THR A 548 4.59 23.76 18.76
N GLN A 549 3.56 23.42 19.51
CA GLN A 549 2.51 24.40 19.86
C GLN A 549 2.98 25.34 20.97
N ALA A 550 2.59 26.61 20.89
CA ALA A 550 2.79 27.56 21.99
C ALA A 550 2.16 27.01 23.29
N GLY A 551 2.87 27.12 24.40
CA GLY A 551 2.47 26.53 25.67
C GLY A 551 2.90 25.07 25.86
N SER A 552 3.55 24.45 24.87
CA SER A 552 4.06 23.08 24.99
C SER A 552 5.15 22.98 26.06
N VAL A 553 5.14 21.82 26.74
CA VAL A 553 6.18 21.43 27.67
C VAL A 553 7.18 20.54 26.94
N ILE A 554 8.44 20.90 26.96
CA ILE A 554 9.53 20.11 26.39
C ILE A 554 9.99 19.10 27.44
N GLU A 555 9.93 17.81 27.13
CA GLU A 555 10.48 16.75 27.97
C GLU A 555 12.00 16.66 27.76
N LEU A 556 12.74 16.71 28.85
CA LEU A 556 14.18 16.59 28.87
C LEU A 556 14.59 15.22 29.42
N PHE A 557 15.48 14.53 28.75
CA PHE A 557 15.96 13.21 29.12
C PHE A 557 17.43 13.31 29.48
N CYS A 558 17.77 12.76 30.64
CA CYS A 558 19.09 12.83 31.22
C CYS A 558 19.88 11.53 31.06
N GLU A 559 21.22 11.64 31.14
CA GLU A 559 22.08 10.47 31.39
C GLU A 559 21.86 9.99 32.83
N SER A 560 21.69 8.66 32.98
CA SER A 560 21.64 7.99 34.29
C SER A 560 23.02 7.86 34.89
#